data_bc455056c0fd08e4933309b5a8784c5a
#
_entry.id   bc455056c0fd08e4933309b5a8784c5a
#
_cell.length_a   1.000
_cell.length_b   1.000
_cell.length_c   1.000
_cell.angle_alpha   90.00
_cell.angle_beta   90.00
_cell.angle_gamma   90.00
#
_symmetry.space_group_name_H-M   'P 1'
#
loop_
_entity.id
_entity.type
_entity.pdbx_description
1 polymer ?
#
loop_
_entity_poly.entity_id
_entity_poly.type
_entity_poly.pdbx_seq_one_letter_code
_entity_poly.pdbx_strand_id
1 'polypeptide(L)'
;MRSAFFLGVDAVAISNRSTAPVSPVALKASAGASESLPLISVNQPGTFLDSCRNNGWKIYAANAATGADPNQRSGNKTYVSASALGNPIQNHACILILGSEGEGLRWNIKKKADYDVCVEGPRMGQGRVDSLNVSVAAGLLCETFLRRPKRIGAPRDDLPDGSQARNHQEVTSGELLF
;
A
#
# COMPACT_ATOMS: atom_id res chain seq x y z
N MET A 1 0.54 1.76 -8.24
CA MET A 1 -0.66 2.50 -8.77
C MET A 1 -1.89 1.61 -8.84
N ARG A 2 -1.92 0.49 -9.59
CA ARG A 2 -3.11 -0.37 -9.71
C ARG A 2 -3.68 -0.82 -8.36
N SER A 3 -2.86 -1.42 -7.49
CA SER A 3 -3.29 -1.85 -6.15
C SER A 3 -3.75 -0.68 -5.28
N ALA A 4 -3.07 0.47 -5.37
CA ALA A 4 -3.44 1.67 -4.63
C ALA A 4 -4.85 2.16 -5.00
N PHE A 5 -5.12 2.27 -6.30
CA PHE A 5 -6.44 2.65 -6.79
C PHE A 5 -7.52 1.65 -6.38
N PHE A 6 -7.26 0.35 -6.61
CA PHE A 6 -8.21 -0.72 -6.29
C PHE A 6 -8.58 -0.76 -4.81
N LEU A 7 -7.62 -0.51 -3.93
CA LEU A 7 -7.81 -0.53 -2.48
C LEU A 7 -8.38 0.78 -1.91
N GLY A 8 -8.47 1.85 -2.72
CA GLY A 8 -9.06 3.12 -2.32
C GLY A 8 -8.09 4.10 -1.68
N VAL A 9 -6.81 4.08 -2.09
CA VAL A 9 -5.84 5.14 -1.73
C VAL A 9 -6.26 6.45 -2.40
N ASP A 10 -6.26 7.56 -1.67
CA ASP A 10 -6.73 8.85 -2.16
C ASP A 10 -5.79 9.48 -3.20
N ALA A 11 -4.47 9.32 -3.04
CA ALA A 11 -3.47 9.88 -3.94
C ALA A 11 -2.13 9.14 -3.85
N VAL A 12 -1.31 9.23 -4.89
CA VAL A 12 0.08 8.76 -4.90
C VAL A 12 1.03 9.92 -5.12
N ALA A 13 1.93 10.14 -4.16
CA ALA A 13 3.00 11.11 -4.25
C ALA A 13 4.27 10.49 -4.87
N ILE A 14 4.81 11.11 -5.89
CA ILE A 14 5.98 10.65 -6.63
C ILE A 14 7.11 11.67 -6.49
N SER A 15 8.27 11.21 -5.99
CA SER A 15 9.46 12.06 -5.87
C SER A 15 10.14 12.24 -7.23
N ASN A 16 10.26 13.49 -7.70
CA ASN A 16 10.91 13.79 -8.99
C ASN A 16 12.41 13.49 -9.02
N ARG A 17 13.06 13.40 -7.85
CA ARG A 17 14.53 13.23 -7.79
C ARG A 17 14.98 11.78 -7.69
N SER A 18 14.10 10.88 -7.25
CA SER A 18 14.47 9.51 -6.91
C SER A 18 13.56 8.45 -7.52
N THR A 19 12.57 8.88 -8.29
CA THR A 19 11.61 7.96 -8.92
C THR A 19 11.68 8.16 -10.43
N ALA A 20 11.65 7.07 -11.18
CA ALA A 20 11.53 7.12 -12.63
C ALA A 20 10.20 7.84 -13.01
N PRO A 21 10.20 8.63 -14.09
CA PRO A 21 8.98 9.26 -14.57
C PRO A 21 7.94 8.18 -14.92
N VAL A 22 6.67 8.57 -14.88
CA VAL A 22 5.58 7.67 -15.28
C VAL A 22 5.74 7.38 -16.78
N SER A 23 6.26 6.21 -17.09
CA SER A 23 6.51 5.77 -18.46
C SER A 23 5.27 5.13 -19.08
N PRO A 24 5.21 4.97 -20.42
CA PRO A 24 4.12 4.22 -21.07
C PRO A 24 3.99 2.79 -20.55
N VAL A 25 5.09 2.16 -20.15
CA VAL A 25 5.09 0.83 -19.53
C VAL A 25 4.41 0.88 -18.15
N ALA A 26 4.70 1.90 -17.34
CA ALA A 26 4.05 2.09 -16.03
C ALA A 26 2.54 2.38 -16.20
N LEU A 27 2.16 3.17 -17.21
CA LEU A 27 0.76 3.44 -17.55
C LEU A 27 0.03 2.13 -17.90
N LYS A 28 0.60 1.34 -18.80
CA LYS A 28 0.04 0.04 -19.19
C LYS A 28 -0.07 -0.91 -18.00
N ALA A 29 0.98 -1.00 -17.16
CA ALA A 29 1.00 -1.85 -15.97
C ALA A 29 -0.02 -1.40 -14.91
N SER A 30 -0.40 -0.12 -14.90
CA SER A 30 -1.42 0.41 -14.00
C SER A 30 -2.85 0.03 -14.38
N ALA A 31 -3.07 -0.50 -15.60
CA ALA A 31 -4.39 -0.84 -16.13
C ALA A 31 -5.40 0.33 -16.03
N GLY A 32 -4.96 1.55 -16.39
CA GLY A 32 -5.76 2.77 -16.35
C GLY A 32 -5.84 3.45 -14.98
N ALA A 33 -5.33 2.83 -13.91
CA ALA A 33 -5.39 3.42 -12.58
C ALA A 33 -4.65 4.76 -12.47
N SER A 34 -3.61 4.97 -13.28
CA SER A 34 -2.85 6.23 -13.31
C SER A 34 -3.63 7.42 -13.89
N GLU A 35 -4.73 7.17 -14.59
CA GLU A 35 -5.61 8.21 -15.13
C GLU A 35 -6.70 8.63 -14.14
N SER A 36 -7.01 7.73 -13.20
CA SER A 36 -8.08 7.93 -12.22
C SER A 36 -7.56 8.27 -10.82
N LEU A 37 -6.32 7.88 -10.50
CA LEU A 37 -5.71 8.13 -9.20
C LEU A 37 -4.94 9.46 -9.23
N PRO A 38 -5.22 10.41 -8.35
CA PRO A 38 -4.46 11.65 -8.25
C PRO A 38 -2.95 11.38 -8.04
N LEU A 39 -2.13 11.89 -8.97
CA LEU A 39 -0.67 11.79 -8.88
C LEU A 39 -0.07 13.14 -8.49
N ILE A 40 0.66 13.18 -7.39
CA ILE A 40 1.28 14.39 -6.84
C ILE A 40 2.78 14.33 -7.08
N SER A 41 3.29 15.31 -7.82
CA SER A 41 4.72 15.46 -8.06
C SER A 41 5.39 16.17 -6.88
N VAL A 42 6.41 15.56 -6.27
CA VAL A 42 7.08 16.09 -5.08
C VAL A 42 8.56 16.35 -5.36
N ASN A 43 8.96 17.62 -5.39
CA ASN A 43 10.36 18.02 -5.63
C ASN A 43 11.24 17.89 -4.38
N GLN A 44 10.68 18.17 -3.22
CA GLN A 44 11.38 18.17 -1.92
C GLN A 44 10.64 17.26 -0.93
N PRO A 45 10.83 15.93 -1.00
CA PRO A 45 10.08 14.99 -0.16
C PRO A 45 10.22 15.26 1.35
N GLY A 46 11.41 15.66 1.82
CA GLY A 46 11.60 15.96 3.23
C GLY A 46 10.74 17.12 3.73
N THR A 47 10.72 18.23 2.99
CA THR A 47 9.89 19.41 3.31
C THR A 47 8.38 19.08 3.20
N PHE A 48 8.01 18.32 2.19
CA PHE A 48 6.62 17.84 2.01
C PHE A 48 6.16 17.06 3.24
N LEU A 49 6.97 16.10 3.71
CA LEU A 49 6.64 15.29 4.88
C LEU A 49 6.56 16.14 6.17
N ASP A 50 7.47 17.12 6.33
CA ASP A 50 7.41 18.04 7.48
C ASP A 50 6.13 18.87 7.46
N SER A 51 5.74 19.39 6.30
CA SER A 51 4.48 20.13 6.14
C SER A 51 3.27 19.26 6.47
N CYS A 52 3.22 18.03 5.98
CA CYS A 52 2.13 17.09 6.29
C CYS A 52 2.06 16.80 7.80
N ARG A 53 3.20 16.54 8.45
CA ARG A 53 3.26 16.31 9.89
C ARG A 53 2.73 17.51 10.66
N ASN A 54 3.13 18.73 10.30
CA ASN A 54 2.67 19.97 10.94
C ASN A 54 1.15 20.17 10.80
N ASN A 55 0.54 19.55 9.77
CA ASN A 55 -0.91 19.51 9.56
C ASN A 55 -1.58 18.26 10.17
N GLY A 56 -0.92 17.56 11.07
CA GLY A 56 -1.50 16.46 11.83
C GLY A 56 -1.47 15.08 11.15
N TRP A 57 -0.83 14.96 9.99
CA TRP A 57 -0.67 13.67 9.32
C TRP A 57 0.31 12.77 10.06
N LYS A 58 0.06 11.47 10.04
CA LYS A 58 0.98 10.45 10.53
C LYS A 58 1.73 9.81 9.37
N ILE A 59 3.04 9.66 9.56
CA ILE A 59 3.95 9.21 8.51
C ILE A 59 4.50 7.84 8.88
N TYR A 60 4.27 6.88 8.01
CA TYR A 60 4.69 5.48 8.15
C TYR A 60 5.71 5.14 7.07
N ALA A 61 6.86 4.62 7.47
CA ALA A 61 7.89 4.15 6.55
C ALA A 61 7.84 2.62 6.45
N ALA A 62 7.58 2.11 5.25
CA ALA A 62 7.67 0.68 5.01
C ALA A 62 9.13 0.23 5.00
N ASN A 63 9.48 -0.66 5.90
CA ASN A 63 10.81 -1.24 6.03
C ASN A 63 10.76 -2.76 5.92
N ALA A 64 11.87 -3.34 5.45
CA ALA A 64 12.11 -4.76 5.68
C ALA A 64 12.27 -5.00 7.19
N ALA A 65 11.70 -6.08 7.68
CA ALA A 65 11.88 -6.47 9.06
C ALA A 65 13.29 -7.07 9.22
N THR A 66 14.20 -6.31 9.76
CA THR A 66 15.60 -6.72 9.99
C THR A 66 15.75 -7.43 11.33
N GLY A 67 14.98 -8.48 11.60
CA GLY A 67 15.17 -9.31 12.82
C GLY A 67 15.09 -8.57 14.17
N ALA A 68 14.74 -7.31 14.16
CA ALA A 68 14.57 -6.51 15.36
C ALA A 68 13.25 -6.86 16.05
N ASP A 69 13.28 -6.98 17.36
CA ASP A 69 12.10 -7.11 18.20
C ASP A 69 11.03 -6.09 17.78
N PRO A 70 9.78 -6.50 17.48
CA PRO A 70 8.69 -5.60 17.12
C PRO A 70 8.46 -4.45 18.11
N ASN A 71 8.91 -4.62 19.36
CA ASN A 71 8.85 -3.63 20.42
C ASN A 71 10.14 -2.83 20.58
N GLN A 72 11.16 -3.05 19.76
CA GLN A 72 12.44 -2.37 19.89
C GLN A 72 12.36 -1.00 19.23
N ARG A 73 12.50 0.05 20.04
CA ARG A 73 12.66 1.42 19.58
C ARG A 73 14.04 1.57 18.96
N SER A 74 14.13 1.64 17.64
CA SER A 74 15.35 2.08 16.96
C SER A 74 15.44 3.61 17.03
N GLY A 75 16.07 4.14 18.05
CA GLY A 75 16.05 5.57 18.34
C GLY A 75 14.69 6.03 18.88
N ASN A 76 14.21 7.19 18.42
CA ASN A 76 12.92 7.78 18.86
C ASN A 76 11.71 7.24 18.10
N LYS A 77 11.82 6.12 17.37
CA LYS A 77 10.76 5.58 16.50
C LYS A 77 10.16 4.29 17.05
N THR A 78 8.87 4.16 16.82
CA THR A 78 8.13 2.95 17.12
C THR A 78 8.07 2.06 15.87
N TYR A 79 8.59 0.86 16.01
CA TYR A 79 8.42 -0.21 15.02
C TYR A 79 7.06 -0.87 15.22
N VAL A 80 6.30 -1.04 14.15
CA VAL A 80 4.96 -1.62 14.20
C VAL A 80 4.81 -2.69 13.13
N SER A 81 4.41 -3.89 13.55
CA SER A 81 3.99 -4.92 12.60
C SER A 81 2.70 -4.51 11.88
N ALA A 82 2.61 -4.81 10.59
CA ALA A 82 1.38 -4.59 9.83
C ALA A 82 0.18 -5.31 10.44
N SER A 83 0.39 -6.48 11.04
CA SER A 83 -0.65 -7.26 11.72
C SER A 83 -1.17 -6.60 13.00
N ALA A 84 -0.32 -5.83 13.69
CA ALA A 84 -0.65 -5.13 14.94
C ALA A 84 -1.13 -3.69 14.72
N LEU A 85 -1.01 -3.17 13.49
CA LEU A 85 -1.25 -1.77 13.21
C LEU A 85 -2.73 -1.34 13.36
N GLY A 86 -3.67 -2.26 13.23
CA GLY A 86 -5.10 -1.92 13.18
C GLY A 86 -5.45 -1.14 11.90
N ASN A 87 -6.28 -0.11 12.04
CA ASN A 87 -6.64 0.78 10.94
C ASN A 87 -6.27 2.22 11.29
N PRO A 88 -5.06 2.69 10.93
CA PRO A 88 -4.56 4.01 11.32
C PRO A 88 -5.37 5.17 10.76
N ILE A 89 -5.97 5.02 9.57
CA ILE A 89 -6.73 6.10 8.92
C ILE A 89 -8.04 6.45 9.62
N GLN A 90 -8.51 5.63 10.56
CA GLN A 90 -9.70 5.97 11.35
C GLN A 90 -9.49 7.20 12.24
N ASN A 91 -8.24 7.42 12.66
CA ASN A 91 -7.92 8.46 13.63
C ASN A 91 -7.13 9.63 13.03
N HIS A 92 -6.39 9.37 11.94
CA HIS A 92 -5.48 10.37 11.36
C HIS A 92 -5.39 10.21 9.85
N ALA A 93 -5.15 11.31 9.14
CA ALA A 93 -4.64 11.25 7.78
C ALA A 93 -3.24 10.62 7.80
N CYS A 94 -2.97 9.70 6.87
CA CYS A 94 -1.76 8.89 6.88
C CYS A 94 -0.99 8.99 5.57
N ILE A 95 0.33 8.97 5.67
CA ILE A 95 1.24 8.82 4.54
C ILE A 95 2.01 7.51 4.73
N LEU A 96 1.92 6.62 3.75
CA LEU A 96 2.76 5.43 3.67
C LEU A 96 3.91 5.68 2.68
N ILE A 97 5.15 5.65 3.17
CA ILE A 97 6.34 5.81 2.34
C ILE A 97 6.88 4.45 1.97
N LEU A 98 7.05 4.23 0.67
CA LEU A 98 7.65 3.02 0.12
C LEU A 98 9.03 3.35 -0.43
N GLY A 99 10.01 2.49 -0.16
CA GLY A 99 11.37 2.60 -0.70
C GLY A 99 11.48 2.08 -2.13
N SER A 100 12.63 2.35 -2.77
CA SER A 100 13.00 1.73 -4.03
C SER A 100 13.40 0.26 -3.83
N GLU A 101 13.31 -0.53 -4.89
CA GLU A 101 13.85 -1.89 -4.91
C GLU A 101 15.38 -1.84 -4.74
N GLY A 102 15.92 -2.67 -3.86
CA GLY A 102 17.35 -2.79 -3.56
C GLY A 102 17.86 -1.82 -2.51
N GLU A 103 17.71 -0.50 -2.67
CA GLU A 103 18.24 0.49 -1.72
C GLU A 103 17.29 0.80 -0.56
N GLY A 104 15.99 0.48 -0.70
CA GLY A 104 14.98 0.81 0.29
C GLY A 104 14.75 2.32 0.44
N LEU A 105 14.44 2.77 1.64
CA LEU A 105 14.24 4.18 1.97
C LEU A 105 15.55 4.85 2.36
N ARG A 106 15.85 5.98 1.72
CA ARG A 106 17.00 6.82 2.09
C ARG A 106 16.85 7.29 3.53
N TRP A 107 17.95 7.30 4.27
CA TRP A 107 18.00 7.67 5.69
C TRP A 107 17.33 9.02 6.00
N ASN A 108 17.58 10.04 5.18
CA ASN A 108 17.00 11.36 5.36
C ASN A 108 15.47 11.42 5.22
N ILE A 109 14.86 10.48 4.49
CA ILE A 109 13.42 10.33 4.39
C ILE A 109 12.90 9.40 5.49
N LYS A 110 13.60 8.30 5.71
CA LYS A 110 13.25 7.35 6.78
C LYS A 110 13.13 8.04 8.13
N LYS A 111 14.09 8.92 8.50
CA LYS A 111 14.06 9.66 9.77
C LYS A 111 12.86 10.60 9.94
N LYS A 112 12.15 10.93 8.85
CA LYS A 112 10.94 11.75 8.86
C LYS A 112 9.67 10.96 9.19
N ALA A 113 9.71 9.65 9.17
CA ALA A 113 8.56 8.84 9.55
C ALA A 113 8.36 8.86 11.08
N ASP A 114 7.11 8.78 11.50
CA ASP A 114 6.74 8.65 12.90
C ASP A 114 6.81 7.17 13.33
N TYR A 115 6.51 6.28 12.39
CA TYR A 115 6.50 4.84 12.58
C TYR A 115 7.27 4.12 11.47
N ASP A 116 7.99 3.07 11.83
CA ASP A 116 8.50 2.10 10.88
C ASP A 116 7.52 0.91 10.84
N VAL A 117 6.98 0.58 9.68
CA VAL A 117 6.00 -0.51 9.50
C VAL A 117 6.58 -1.60 8.62
N CYS A 118 6.37 -2.85 8.98
CA CYS A 118 6.78 -4.00 8.16
C CYS A 118 5.65 -5.01 7.98
N VAL A 119 5.76 -5.78 6.90
CA VAL A 119 4.99 -7.00 6.69
C VAL A 119 5.83 -8.16 7.19
N GLU A 120 5.35 -8.85 8.20
CA GLU A 120 6.01 -10.02 8.77
C GLU A 120 5.62 -11.30 8.05
N GLY A 121 6.56 -12.22 7.98
CA GLY A 121 6.33 -13.56 7.44
C GLY A 121 6.95 -14.65 8.32
N PRO A 122 6.37 -15.86 8.34
CA PRO A 122 6.83 -16.95 9.22
C PRO A 122 8.25 -17.45 8.92
N ARG A 123 8.81 -17.09 7.75
CA ARG A 123 10.18 -17.46 7.34
C ARG A 123 11.15 -16.29 7.37
N MET A 124 10.74 -15.17 7.94
CA MET A 124 11.57 -13.99 8.07
C MET A 124 12.80 -14.30 8.92
N GLY A 125 13.99 -13.92 8.46
CA GLY A 125 15.26 -14.23 9.13
C GLY A 125 15.77 -15.66 8.97
N GLN A 126 15.07 -16.53 8.22
CA GLN A 126 15.45 -17.91 8.01
C GLN A 126 16.11 -18.20 6.66
N GLY A 127 16.40 -17.20 5.85
CA GLY A 127 16.94 -17.41 4.51
C GLY A 127 17.55 -16.16 3.90
N ARG A 128 17.71 -16.19 2.55
CA ARG A 128 18.26 -15.08 1.76
C ARG A 128 17.21 -14.01 1.40
N VAL A 129 15.94 -14.25 1.71
CA VAL A 129 14.83 -13.33 1.38
C VAL A 129 14.38 -12.63 2.64
N ASP A 130 14.79 -11.37 2.79
CA ASP A 130 14.52 -10.56 3.97
C ASP A 130 13.37 -9.57 3.77
N SER A 131 12.84 -9.47 2.54
CA SER A 131 11.80 -8.53 2.19
C SER A 131 10.91 -9.03 1.06
N LEU A 132 9.69 -8.51 1.00
CA LEU A 132 8.79 -8.70 -0.12
C LEU A 132 9.15 -7.74 -1.27
N ASN A 133 8.76 -8.12 -2.49
CA ASN A 133 8.70 -7.17 -3.60
C ASN A 133 7.86 -5.95 -3.17
N VAL A 134 8.31 -4.74 -3.54
CA VAL A 134 7.70 -3.48 -3.10
C VAL A 134 6.21 -3.36 -3.50
N SER A 135 5.83 -3.90 -4.66
CA SER A 135 4.44 -3.88 -5.12
C SER A 135 3.54 -4.79 -4.27
N VAL A 136 4.07 -5.93 -3.84
CA VAL A 136 3.36 -6.86 -2.93
C VAL A 136 3.24 -6.23 -1.55
N ALA A 137 4.34 -5.71 -1.01
CA ALA A 137 4.34 -5.02 0.28
C ALA A 137 3.37 -3.84 0.29
N ALA A 138 3.36 -3.02 -0.78
CA ALA A 138 2.43 -1.92 -0.95
C ALA A 138 0.97 -2.39 -0.92
N GLY A 139 0.63 -3.48 -1.61
CA GLY A 139 -0.73 -4.02 -1.61
C GLY A 139 -1.18 -4.46 -0.22
N LEU A 140 -0.34 -5.20 0.49
CA LEU A 140 -0.64 -5.68 1.84
C LEU A 140 -0.77 -4.54 2.86
N LEU A 141 0.14 -3.56 2.79
CA LEU A 141 0.09 -2.40 3.68
C LEU A 141 -1.12 -1.51 3.39
N CYS A 142 -1.40 -1.20 2.12
CA CYS A 142 -2.59 -0.43 1.76
C CYS A 142 -3.87 -1.14 2.23
N GLU A 143 -3.97 -2.47 2.07
CA GLU A 143 -5.10 -3.24 2.59
C GLU A 143 -5.22 -3.09 4.11
N THR A 144 -4.10 -3.20 4.84
CA THR A 144 -4.08 -3.03 6.29
C THR A 144 -4.56 -1.64 6.72
N PHE A 145 -4.07 -0.58 6.06
CA PHE A 145 -4.44 0.79 6.37
C PHE A 145 -5.90 1.11 6.06
N LEU A 146 -6.45 0.53 4.98
CA LEU A 146 -7.77 0.86 4.43
C LEU A 146 -8.84 -0.17 4.81
N ARG A 147 -8.46 -1.20 5.56
CA ARG A 147 -9.39 -2.26 5.99
C ARG A 147 -10.56 -1.66 6.74
N ARG A 148 -11.75 -1.81 6.19
CA ARG A 148 -12.97 -1.44 6.91
C ARG A 148 -13.14 -2.35 8.13
N PRO A 149 -13.51 -1.81 9.30
CA PRO A 149 -13.82 -2.66 10.44
C PRO A 149 -14.90 -3.65 10.03
N LYS A 150 -14.70 -4.93 10.33
CA LYS A 150 -15.76 -5.93 10.12
C LYS A 150 -16.96 -5.47 10.92
N ARG A 151 -18.08 -5.24 10.27
CA ARG A 151 -19.37 -5.11 10.97
C ARG A 151 -19.65 -6.45 11.63
N ILE A 152 -19.40 -6.55 12.93
CA ILE A 152 -19.83 -7.69 13.73
C ILE A 152 -21.35 -7.55 13.84
N GLY A 153 -22.09 -8.45 13.17
CA GLY A 153 -23.54 -8.52 13.31
C GLY A 153 -24.40 -8.13 12.12
N ALA A 154 -23.87 -7.97 10.92
CA ALA A 154 -24.76 -7.99 9.74
C ALA A 154 -25.20 -9.44 9.46
N PRO A 155 -26.51 -9.74 9.42
CA PRO A 155 -26.99 -11.05 8.96
C PRO A 155 -26.44 -11.34 7.56
N ARG A 156 -26.15 -12.61 7.29
CA ARG A 156 -25.68 -13.08 5.95
C ARG A 156 -26.81 -13.21 4.93
N ASP A 157 -27.77 -12.30 4.95
CA ASP A 157 -29.00 -12.46 4.16
C ASP A 157 -28.90 -11.96 2.72
N ASP A 158 -27.74 -11.41 2.30
CA ASP A 158 -27.60 -10.84 0.95
C ASP A 158 -26.65 -11.59 0.01
N LEU A 159 -26.42 -12.86 0.22
CA LEU A 159 -25.87 -13.68 -0.86
C LEU A 159 -27.04 -14.17 -1.71
N PRO A 160 -27.13 -13.80 -3.00
CA PRO A 160 -28.16 -14.35 -3.87
C PRO A 160 -28.03 -15.87 -3.87
N ASP A 161 -29.14 -16.54 -3.61
CA ASP A 161 -29.23 -17.98 -3.68
C ASP A 161 -28.75 -18.45 -5.08
N GLY A 162 -27.69 -19.26 -5.09
CA GLY A 162 -27.08 -19.78 -6.30
C GLY A 162 -27.98 -20.70 -7.14
N SER A 163 -29.27 -20.78 -6.84
CA SER A 163 -30.25 -21.62 -7.56
C SER A 163 -30.85 -20.96 -8.81
N GLN A 164 -30.60 -19.65 -9.06
CA GLN A 164 -31.17 -18.97 -10.23
C GLN A 164 -30.20 -18.72 -11.40
N ALA A 165 -28.97 -19.19 -11.34
CA ALA A 165 -27.98 -19.02 -12.43
C ALA A 165 -28.01 -20.16 -13.48
N ARG A 166 -29.16 -20.74 -13.77
CA ARG A 166 -29.31 -21.67 -14.90
C ARG A 166 -30.54 -21.31 -15.72
N ASN A 167 -30.47 -20.24 -16.48
CA ASN A 167 -31.23 -20.00 -17.69
C ASN A 167 -30.71 -18.73 -18.38
N HIS A 168 -29.57 -18.79 -19.02
CA HIS A 168 -29.28 -17.95 -20.19
C HIS A 168 -28.73 -18.84 -21.30
N GLN A 169 -29.60 -19.03 -22.23
CA GLN A 169 -29.52 -19.44 -23.61
C GLN A 169 -28.13 -19.38 -24.24
N GLU A 170 -27.79 -20.48 -24.87
CA GLU A 170 -26.86 -20.58 -25.97
C GLU A 170 -27.03 -19.40 -26.94
N VAL A 171 -26.03 -18.58 -27.04
CA VAL A 171 -25.83 -17.69 -28.18
C VAL A 171 -24.70 -18.29 -29.00
N THR A 172 -25.13 -18.79 -30.13
CA THR A 172 -24.36 -19.32 -31.24
C THR A 172 -23.10 -18.52 -31.57
N SER A 173 -22.09 -19.31 -31.87
CA SER A 173 -20.85 -19.01 -32.61
C SER A 173 -20.95 -17.86 -33.61
N GLY A 174 -20.00 -16.93 -33.55
CA GLY A 174 -19.75 -15.91 -34.56
C GLY A 174 -18.47 -15.15 -34.31
N GLU A 175 -17.42 -15.63 -34.95
CA GLU A 175 -16.24 -14.91 -35.44
C GLU A 175 -15.38 -14.05 -34.50
N LEU A 176 -14.24 -14.64 -34.19
CA LEU A 176 -12.98 -13.96 -33.90
C LEU A 176 -12.53 -13.09 -35.08
N LEU A 177 -12.22 -11.83 -34.86
CA LEU A 177 -11.28 -11.05 -35.66
C LEU A 177 -10.54 -10.02 -34.79
N PHE A 178 -9.22 -10.30 -34.70
CA PHE A 178 -8.06 -9.48 -34.32
C PHE A 178 -7.95 -9.00 -32.87
#